data_6074648bfeaf1cfae8a331ed64961a9a
#
_entry.id   6074648bfeaf1cfae8a331ed64961a9a
#
_cell.length_a   1.000
_cell.length_b   1.000
_cell.length_c   1.000
_cell.angle_alpha   90.00
_cell.angle_beta   90.00
_cell.angle_gamma   90.00
#
_symmetry.space_group_name_H-M   'P 1'
#
loop_
_entity.id
_entity.type
_entity.pdbx_description
1 polymer ?
#
loop_
_entity_poly.entity_id
_entity_poly.type
_entity_poly.pdbx_seq_one_letter_code
_entity_poly.pdbx_strand_id
1 'polypeptide(L)'
;IVILFQTGVFENESNAEKFAKTFASARTIYSDGYYRVIIAACYSKEVMGKLESIFNEDGISYYIKEVRVTKTVVDSFKEFEPIILKSNKKEVIYSVINSMLKLI
;
A
#
# COMPACT_ATOMS: atom_id res chain seq x y z
N ILE A 1 4.79 -13.18 4.88
CA ILE A 1 3.48 -12.50 4.82
C ILE A 1 3.69 -11.00 4.91
N VAL A 2 3.10 -10.27 4.01
CA VAL A 2 3.03 -8.81 4.07
C VAL A 2 1.58 -8.36 4.20
N ILE A 3 1.39 -7.13 4.63
CA ILE A 3 0.09 -6.50 4.85
C ILE A 3 -0.20 -5.55 3.71
N LEU A 4 -1.37 -5.67 3.10
CA LEU A 4 -1.85 -4.74 2.08
C LEU A 4 -2.98 -3.89 2.63
N PHE A 5 -2.97 -2.60 2.29
CA PHE A 5 -4.07 -1.67 2.55
C PHE A 5 -4.88 -1.52 1.26
N GLN A 6 -6.05 -2.15 1.22
CA GLN A 6 -6.94 -2.13 0.05
C GLN A 6 -8.05 -1.12 0.27
N THR A 7 -8.26 -0.23 -0.69
CA THR A 7 -9.27 0.83 -0.56
C THR A 7 -10.42 0.73 -1.54
N GLY A 8 -10.32 -0.07 -2.58
CA GLY A 8 -11.41 -0.22 -3.55
C GLY A 8 -11.34 -1.51 -4.33
N VAL A 9 -12.52 -1.95 -4.79
CA VAL A 9 -12.67 -3.15 -5.63
C VAL A 9 -13.59 -2.78 -6.79
N PHE A 10 -13.17 -3.07 -8.02
CA PHE A 10 -13.88 -2.67 -9.23
C PHE A 10 -13.95 -3.84 -10.23
N GLU A 11 -15.04 -3.92 -10.95
CA GLU A 11 -15.18 -4.87 -12.06
C GLU A 11 -14.53 -4.34 -13.33
N ASN A 12 -14.40 -3.02 -13.44
CA ASN A 12 -13.90 -2.33 -14.64
C ASN A 12 -12.53 -1.70 -14.35
N GLU A 13 -11.54 -2.01 -15.19
CA GLU A 13 -10.18 -1.51 -15.04
C GLU A 13 -10.11 0.02 -15.10
N SER A 14 -10.84 0.64 -16.02
CA SER A 14 -10.83 2.10 -16.17
C SER A 14 -11.33 2.79 -14.91
N ASN A 15 -12.37 2.26 -14.27
CA ASN A 15 -12.89 2.82 -13.02
C ASN A 15 -11.89 2.66 -11.88
N ALA A 16 -11.21 1.51 -11.81
CA ALA A 16 -10.17 1.27 -10.81
C ALA A 16 -9.01 2.25 -10.98
N GLU A 17 -8.55 2.46 -12.21
CA GLU A 17 -7.46 3.37 -12.51
C GLU A 17 -7.81 4.83 -12.17
N LYS A 18 -9.03 5.26 -12.46
CA LYS A 18 -9.51 6.59 -12.10
C LYS A 18 -9.52 6.77 -10.58
N PHE A 19 -9.97 5.78 -9.86
CA PHE A 19 -9.99 5.81 -8.39
C PHE A 19 -8.57 5.82 -7.82
N ALA A 20 -7.67 4.99 -8.36
CA ALA A 20 -6.29 4.92 -7.93
C ALA A 20 -5.56 6.26 -8.04
N LYS A 21 -5.85 7.03 -9.09
CA LYS A 21 -5.24 8.34 -9.32
C LYS A 21 -5.60 9.40 -8.28
N THR A 22 -6.63 9.15 -7.47
CA THR A 22 -7.00 10.08 -6.39
C THR A 22 -6.09 9.96 -5.17
N PHE A 23 -5.23 8.94 -5.12
CA PHE A 23 -4.32 8.69 -3.99
C PHE A 23 -2.88 9.03 -4.37
N ALA A 24 -2.12 9.50 -3.38
CA ALA A 24 -0.69 9.80 -3.54
C ALA A 24 0.16 8.55 -3.80
N SER A 25 -0.29 7.41 -3.27
CA SER A 25 0.30 6.10 -3.55
C SER A 25 -0.82 5.12 -3.87
N ALA A 26 -0.66 4.35 -4.94
CA ALA A 26 -1.63 3.32 -5.29
C ALA A 26 -1.08 2.38 -6.35
N ARG A 27 -1.59 1.16 -6.34
CA ARG A 27 -1.41 0.19 -7.40
C ARG A 27 -2.71 -0.59 -7.58
N THR A 28 -3.12 -0.81 -8.83
CA THR A 28 -4.24 -1.66 -9.15
C THR A 28 -3.76 -3.06 -9.43
N ILE A 29 -4.36 -4.05 -8.77
CA ILE A 29 -4.03 -5.47 -8.93
C ILE A 29 -5.30 -6.21 -9.36
N TYR A 30 -5.22 -6.97 -10.43
CA TYR A 30 -6.31 -7.84 -10.87
C TYR A 30 -6.19 -9.19 -10.14
N SER A 31 -7.24 -9.57 -9.41
CA SER A 31 -7.29 -10.81 -8.65
C SER A 31 -8.73 -11.25 -8.46
N ASP A 32 -8.99 -12.54 -8.69
CA ASP A 32 -10.32 -13.16 -8.48
C ASP A 32 -11.46 -12.45 -9.24
N GLY A 33 -11.18 -11.98 -10.45
CA GLY A 33 -12.19 -11.34 -11.30
C GLY A 33 -12.41 -9.85 -11.02
N TYR A 34 -11.64 -9.24 -10.11
CA TYR A 34 -11.79 -7.84 -9.73
C TYR A 34 -10.47 -7.08 -9.81
N TYR A 35 -10.58 -5.78 -10.07
CA TYR A 35 -9.48 -4.85 -10.00
C TYR A 35 -9.46 -4.22 -8.60
N ARG A 36 -8.41 -4.49 -7.84
CA ARG A 36 -8.28 -4.06 -6.46
C ARG A 36 -7.27 -2.93 -6.37
N VAL A 37 -7.67 -1.84 -5.71
CA VAL A 37 -6.79 -0.68 -5.53
C VAL A 37 -6.11 -0.79 -4.17
N ILE A 38 -4.79 -0.89 -4.20
CA ILE A 38 -3.95 -1.05 -3.01
C ILE A 38 -3.19 0.27 -2.81
N ILE A 39 -3.32 0.89 -1.65
CA ILE A 39 -2.68 2.19 -1.36
C ILE A 39 -1.39 2.08 -0.58
N ALA A 40 -1.13 0.96 0.06
CA ALA A 40 0.11 0.71 0.77
C ALA A 40 0.32 -0.78 1.01
N ALA A 41 1.56 -1.12 1.28
CA ALA A 41 1.96 -2.45 1.71
C ALA A 41 3.05 -2.31 2.77
N CYS A 42 3.09 -3.22 3.74
CA CYS A 42 4.13 -3.22 4.75
C CYS A 42 4.38 -4.62 5.30
N TYR A 43 5.52 -4.79 5.96
CA TYR A 43 5.89 -6.03 6.61
C TYR A 43 5.76 -5.93 8.14
N SER A 44 6.27 -4.86 8.76
CA SER A 44 6.30 -4.72 10.21
C SER A 44 5.03 -4.09 10.77
N LYS A 45 4.73 -4.45 12.02
CA LYS A 45 3.60 -3.85 12.76
C LYS A 45 3.82 -2.37 13.05
N GLU A 46 5.08 -1.94 13.20
CA GLU A 46 5.42 -0.54 13.45
C GLU A 46 5.05 0.33 12.26
N VAL A 47 5.44 -0.09 11.06
CA VAL A 47 5.08 0.62 9.83
C VAL A 47 3.57 0.57 9.62
N MET A 48 2.93 -0.57 9.85
CA MET A 48 1.48 -0.70 9.77
C MET A 48 0.79 0.35 10.64
N GLY A 49 1.20 0.49 11.91
CA GLY A 49 0.62 1.47 12.82
C GLY A 49 0.80 2.91 12.35
N LYS A 50 1.97 3.24 11.81
CA LYS A 50 2.22 4.58 11.26
C LYS A 50 1.36 4.87 10.05
N LEU A 51 1.23 3.91 9.12
CA LEU A 51 0.39 4.07 7.94
C LEU A 51 -1.09 4.19 8.30
N GLU A 52 -1.56 3.41 9.26
CA GLU A 52 -2.93 3.53 9.76
C GLU A 52 -3.22 4.93 10.30
N SER A 53 -2.27 5.49 11.07
CA SER A 53 -2.42 6.86 11.59
C SER A 53 -2.52 7.89 10.47
N ILE A 54 -1.67 7.78 9.45
CA ILE A 54 -1.68 8.68 8.29
C ILE A 54 -3.01 8.59 7.55
N PHE A 55 -3.48 7.38 7.26
CA PHE A 55 -4.71 7.18 6.50
C PHE A 55 -5.94 7.61 7.29
N ASN A 56 -5.96 7.36 8.59
CA ASN A 56 -7.05 7.81 9.45
C ASN A 56 -7.12 9.33 9.53
N GLU A 57 -5.98 10.02 9.64
CA GLU A 57 -5.93 11.49 9.58
C GLU A 57 -6.48 12.04 8.26
N ASP A 58 -6.15 11.37 7.17
CA ASP A 58 -6.56 11.82 5.83
C ASP A 58 -8.00 11.34 5.47
N GLY A 59 -8.69 10.68 6.37
CA GLY A 59 -10.06 10.22 6.16
C GLY A 59 -10.19 9.10 5.13
N ILE A 60 -9.12 8.32 4.94
CA ILE A 60 -9.10 7.23 3.96
C ILE A 60 -9.61 5.95 4.60
N SER A 61 -10.63 5.35 4.01
CA SER A 61 -11.13 4.04 4.42
C SER A 61 -10.36 2.93 3.72
N TYR A 62 -10.03 1.87 4.43
CA TYR A 62 -9.26 0.76 3.90
C TYR A 62 -9.59 -0.55 4.59
N TYR A 63 -9.25 -1.66 3.92
CA TYR A 63 -9.24 -3.00 4.48
C TYR A 63 -7.82 -3.49 4.57
N ILE A 64 -7.53 -4.26 5.62
CA ILE A 64 -6.24 -4.94 5.78
C ILE A 64 -6.35 -6.34 5.18
N LYS A 65 -5.40 -6.69 4.31
CA LYS A 65 -5.26 -8.03 3.75
C LYS A 65 -3.86 -8.56 4.01
N GLU A 66 -3.78 -9.80 4.43
CA GLU A 66 -2.50 -10.49 4.53
C GLU A 66 -2.26 -11.29 3.24
N VAL A 67 -1.08 -11.17 2.66
CA VAL A 67 -0.69 -11.92 1.48
C VAL A 67 0.68 -12.54 1.65
N ARG A 68 0.88 -13.70 1.03
CA ARG A 68 2.19 -14.35 0.99
C ARG A 68 2.99 -13.79 -0.16
N VAL A 69 4.25 -13.50 0.11
CA VAL A 69 5.21 -13.03 -0.89
C VAL A 69 6.52 -13.81 -0.72
N THR A 70 7.42 -13.65 -1.70
CA THR A 70 8.73 -14.29 -1.62
C THR A 70 9.59 -13.64 -0.55
N LYS A 71 10.61 -14.35 -0.10
CA LYS A 71 11.60 -13.80 0.84
C LYS A 71 12.29 -12.56 0.27
N THR A 72 12.53 -12.52 -1.03
CA THR A 72 13.14 -11.36 -1.70
C THR A 72 12.29 -10.10 -1.50
N VAL A 73 10.98 -10.21 -1.63
CA VAL A 73 10.07 -9.09 -1.40
C VAL A 73 10.11 -8.64 0.07
N VAL A 74 10.08 -9.59 1.01
CA VAL A 74 10.18 -9.29 2.45
C VAL A 74 11.49 -8.56 2.75
N ASP A 75 12.60 -9.05 2.22
CA ASP A 75 13.92 -8.44 2.43
C ASP A 75 13.95 -7.00 1.89
N SER A 76 13.35 -6.77 0.72
CA SER A 76 13.24 -5.42 0.15
C SER A 76 12.38 -4.51 1.02
N PHE A 77 11.26 -5.01 1.53
CA PHE A 77 10.39 -4.24 2.44
C PHE A 77 11.17 -3.83 3.71
N LYS A 78 11.96 -4.75 4.26
CA LYS A 78 12.79 -4.45 5.44
C LYS A 78 13.81 -3.33 5.18
N GLU A 79 14.26 -3.16 3.94
CA GLU A 79 15.17 -2.07 3.58
C GLU A 79 14.44 -0.73 3.43
N PHE A 80 13.20 -0.74 2.91
CA PHE A 80 12.41 0.48 2.74
C PHE A 80 11.79 0.99 4.04
N GLU A 81 11.36 0.10 4.92
CA GLU A 81 10.57 0.46 6.10
C GLU A 81 11.26 1.45 7.06
N PRO A 82 12.58 1.38 7.31
CA PRO A 82 13.22 2.38 8.16
C PRO A 82 13.07 3.81 7.66
N ILE A 83 12.97 4.02 6.34
CA ILE A 83 12.77 5.33 5.75
C ILE A 83 11.39 5.86 6.14
N ILE A 84 10.37 5.00 6.07
CA ILE A 84 8.99 5.35 6.47
C ILE A 84 8.96 5.72 7.95
N LEU A 85 9.61 4.93 8.81
CA LEU A 85 9.59 5.15 10.25
C LEU A 85 10.29 6.44 10.66
N LYS A 86 11.35 6.82 9.96
CA LYS A 86 12.15 8.01 10.29
C LYS A 86 11.61 9.30 9.68
N SER A 87 10.85 9.24 8.60
CA SER A 87 10.41 10.43 7.90
C SER A 87 9.18 11.06 8.54
N ASN A 88 9.18 12.40 8.60
CA ASN A 88 8.01 13.21 8.98
C ASN A 88 7.34 13.85 7.77
N LYS A 89 7.87 13.60 6.56
CA LYS A 89 7.35 14.19 5.32
C LYS A 89 6.49 13.18 4.59
N LYS A 90 5.21 13.48 4.42
CA LYS A 90 4.26 12.59 3.73
C LYS A 90 4.71 12.27 2.32
N GLU A 91 5.24 13.24 1.57
CA GLU A 91 5.72 13.01 0.21
C GLU A 91 6.85 11.97 0.13
N VAL A 92 7.74 11.94 1.11
CA VAL A 92 8.80 10.92 1.19
C VAL A 92 8.18 9.56 1.50
N ILE A 93 7.28 9.51 2.45
CA ILE A 93 6.59 8.26 2.83
C ILE A 93 5.83 7.68 1.64
N TYR A 94 5.06 8.48 0.92
CA TYR A 94 4.29 8.02 -0.24
C TYR A 94 5.21 7.57 -1.39
N SER A 95 6.33 8.25 -1.59
CA SER A 95 7.32 7.84 -2.59
C SER A 95 7.88 6.44 -2.27
N VAL A 96 8.21 6.18 -1.01
CA VAL A 96 8.69 4.88 -0.57
C VAL A 96 7.60 3.81 -0.71
N ILE A 97 6.37 4.12 -0.32
CA ILE A 97 5.23 3.22 -0.49
C ILE A 97 5.07 2.82 -1.96
N ASN A 98 5.14 3.79 -2.88
CA ASN A 98 5.03 3.49 -4.31
C ASN A 98 6.13 2.54 -4.78
N SER A 99 7.35 2.68 -4.27
CA SER A 99 8.45 1.76 -4.58
C SER A 99 8.15 0.35 -4.06
N MET A 100 7.58 0.24 -2.86
CA MET A 100 7.21 -1.05 -2.27
C MET A 100 6.06 -1.70 -3.05
N LEU A 101 5.06 -0.93 -3.47
CA LEU A 101 3.93 -1.43 -4.25
C LEU A 101 4.34 -2.02 -5.59
N LYS A 102 5.42 -1.55 -6.18
CA LYS A 102 5.95 -2.12 -7.44
C LYS A 102 6.49 -3.53 -7.28
N LEU A 103 6.75 -3.98 -6.05
CA LEU A 103 7.30 -5.29 -5.77
C LEU A 103 6.23 -6.38 -5.60
N ILE A 104 4.98 -6.02 -5.53
CA ILE A 104 3.88 -6.97 -5.31
C ILE A 104 2.97 -7.17 -6.50
#